data_a2ead85fd5ca1f0042808e152edec4a6
#
_entry.id   a2ead85fd5ca1f0042808e152edec4a6
#
_cell.length_a   1.000
_cell.length_b   1.000
_cell.length_c   1.000
_cell.angle_alpha   90.00
_cell.angle_beta   90.00
_cell.angle_gamma   90.00
#
_symmetry.space_group_name_H-M   'P 1'
#
loop_
_entity.id
_entity.type
_entity.pdbx_description
1 polymer ?
#
loop_
_entity_poly.entity_id
_entity_poly.type
_entity_poly.pdbx_seq_one_letter_code
_entity_poly.pdbx_strand_id
1 'polypeptide(L)'
;MLPRWHCGLDVLRGTLTRLPFRLVCSLVTIAALLFIPVAQARDGAVVVASKIDTEGALLGNMILALLQGRRLEVENKLQLGPTNIVRAAILAAQVDIYPEYTGNGALFFHREQDPAWKNWERGYALVEALCREKNHLVWLRPAPANNTWVIAVRRDLAERHGLASMDDFSKYVAEGGRIKLAASAEFVESPSALPAFEATYGFRLSDEQLLTLSGGNTAATLRAAAEEMSGVNAAMAYGTDGALAALGLVALRDDRGAQIVYAPAPVVREAVLKEHPEIGAALDPLFATLTLETLQKLNAQIAVDGQEAGAVAVSYLQSKHFLP
;
A
#
# COMPACT_ATOMS: atom_id res chain seq x y z
N MET A 1 -31.08 -44.20 -49.16
CA MET A 1 -30.27 -45.05 -50.01
C MET A 1 -28.85 -45.07 -49.50
N LEU A 2 -28.47 -46.18 -48.88
CA LEU A 2 -27.10 -46.53 -48.49
C LEU A 2 -26.30 -46.97 -49.74
N PRO A 3 -24.95 -46.94 -49.71
CA PRO A 3 -24.32 -48.28 -49.57
C PRO A 3 -23.21 -48.36 -48.51
N ARG A 4 -23.23 -49.52 -47.90
CA ARG A 4 -22.18 -50.19 -47.11
C ARG A 4 -21.01 -50.53 -48.03
N TRP A 5 -19.76 -50.41 -47.50
CA TRP A 5 -18.64 -51.25 -47.93
C TRP A 5 -17.99 -51.92 -46.74
N HIS A 6 -17.85 -53.23 -46.91
CA HIS A 6 -17.20 -54.19 -46.01
C HIS A 6 -15.73 -54.35 -46.41
N CYS A 7 -14.98 -54.83 -45.44
CA CYS A 7 -13.92 -55.81 -45.50
C CYS A 7 -12.47 -55.36 -45.37
N GLY A 8 -11.79 -56.02 -44.48
CA GLY A 8 -10.39 -56.32 -44.53
C GLY A 8 -9.70 -56.43 -43.16
N LEU A 9 -9.91 -57.56 -42.46
CA LEU A 9 -9.01 -58.00 -41.40
C LEU A 9 -7.73 -58.55 -42.03
N ASP A 10 -6.58 -58.05 -41.62
CA ASP A 10 -5.34 -58.83 -41.68
C ASP A 10 -4.51 -58.66 -40.43
N VAL A 11 -4.21 -59.84 -39.90
CA VAL A 11 -3.51 -60.13 -38.66
C VAL A 11 -2.01 -59.99 -38.86
N LEU A 12 -1.34 -59.11 -38.14
CA LEU A 12 0.10 -59.22 -37.89
C LEU A 12 0.38 -59.34 -36.40
N ARG A 13 0.62 -60.58 -35.97
CA ARG A 13 1.19 -60.93 -34.69
C ARG A 13 2.65 -60.44 -34.64
N GLY A 14 2.91 -59.31 -33.93
CA GLY A 14 4.25 -58.94 -33.55
C GLY A 14 4.45 -59.21 -32.05
N THR A 15 5.42 -60.09 -31.78
CA THR A 15 5.86 -60.49 -30.43
C THR A 15 6.37 -59.31 -29.61
N LEU A 16 5.57 -58.86 -28.66
CA LEU A 16 6.00 -57.93 -27.62
C LEU A 16 6.81 -58.66 -26.57
N THR A 17 8.12 -58.50 -26.58
CA THR A 17 9.03 -58.87 -25.49
C THR A 17 8.70 -58.05 -24.27
N ARG A 18 8.24 -58.68 -23.20
CA ARG A 18 7.95 -58.07 -21.91
C ARG A 18 9.26 -57.63 -21.22
N LEU A 19 9.57 -56.32 -21.22
CA LEU A 19 10.54 -55.79 -20.27
C LEU A 19 9.98 -55.88 -18.85
N PRO A 20 10.80 -56.27 -17.85
CA PRO A 20 10.30 -56.44 -16.50
C PRO A 20 9.94 -55.06 -15.85
N PHE A 21 8.72 -54.96 -15.42
CA PHE A 21 8.10 -53.78 -14.77
C PHE A 21 8.90 -53.16 -13.61
N ARG A 22 9.85 -53.92 -13.06
CA ARG A 22 10.73 -53.45 -11.96
C ARG A 22 11.84 -52.45 -12.38
N LEU A 23 12.23 -52.40 -13.64
CA LEU A 23 13.26 -51.44 -14.10
C LEU A 23 12.69 -50.05 -14.36
N VAL A 24 11.40 -49.94 -14.71
CA VAL A 24 10.77 -48.62 -15.01
C VAL A 24 10.48 -47.85 -13.74
N CYS A 25 10.11 -48.52 -12.63
CA CYS A 25 9.88 -47.86 -11.33
C CYS A 25 11.15 -47.27 -10.70
N SER A 26 12.32 -47.90 -10.94
CA SER A 26 13.59 -47.41 -10.37
C SER A 26 14.13 -46.14 -11.10
N LEU A 27 13.82 -45.97 -12.38
CA LEU A 27 14.22 -44.79 -13.15
C LEU A 27 13.37 -43.54 -12.85
N VAL A 28 12.08 -43.73 -12.53
CA VAL A 28 11.17 -42.65 -12.17
C VAL A 28 11.47 -42.11 -10.75
N THR A 29 11.91 -42.98 -9.82
CA THR A 29 12.26 -42.56 -8.45
C THR A 29 13.58 -41.75 -8.41
N ILE A 30 14.51 -41.98 -9.31
CA ILE A 30 15.80 -41.23 -9.38
C ILE A 30 15.59 -39.86 -10.05
N ALA A 31 14.64 -39.71 -10.98
CA ALA A 31 14.36 -38.42 -11.61
C ALA A 31 13.62 -37.43 -10.67
N ALA A 32 12.86 -37.93 -9.68
CA ALA A 32 12.14 -37.11 -8.71
C ALA A 32 13.04 -36.49 -7.61
N LEU A 33 14.25 -37.01 -7.43
CA LEU A 33 15.21 -36.54 -6.40
C LEU A 33 16.15 -35.42 -6.89
N LEU A 34 16.09 -35.03 -8.16
CA LEU A 34 16.96 -34.00 -8.72
C LEU A 34 16.29 -32.61 -8.89
N PHE A 35 15.02 -32.44 -8.51
CA PHE A 35 14.39 -31.15 -8.37
C PHE A 35 14.39 -30.69 -6.89
N ILE A 36 15.57 -30.63 -6.27
CA ILE A 36 15.78 -29.74 -5.14
C ILE A 36 15.82 -28.33 -5.78
N PRO A 37 14.89 -27.41 -5.47
CA PRO A 37 15.10 -26.05 -5.86
C PRO A 37 16.38 -25.60 -5.15
N VAL A 38 17.45 -25.43 -5.91
CA VAL A 38 18.63 -24.72 -5.45
C VAL A 38 18.10 -23.33 -5.14
N ALA A 39 17.88 -23.03 -3.87
CA ALA A 39 17.76 -21.68 -3.40
C ALA A 39 19.05 -21.01 -3.89
N GLN A 40 18.96 -20.27 -4.98
CA GLN A 40 20.07 -19.48 -5.49
C GLN A 40 20.43 -18.54 -4.35
N ALA A 41 21.58 -18.80 -3.72
CA ALA A 41 22.19 -17.83 -2.81
C ALA A 41 22.32 -16.55 -3.64
N ARG A 42 21.53 -15.53 -3.32
CA ARG A 42 21.66 -14.21 -3.92
C ARG A 42 23.04 -13.69 -3.50
N ASP A 43 23.81 -13.20 -4.45
CA ASP A 43 24.97 -12.38 -4.15
C ASP A 43 24.50 -11.25 -3.22
N GLY A 44 24.95 -11.23 -1.99
CA GLY A 44 24.75 -10.35 -0.84
C GLY A 44 24.00 -9.01 -0.92
N ALA A 45 23.43 -8.62 -2.08
CA ALA A 45 22.72 -7.38 -2.27
C ALA A 45 21.31 -7.40 -1.66
N VAL A 46 20.96 -6.39 -0.88
CA VAL A 46 19.60 -6.18 -0.31
C VAL A 46 18.66 -5.65 -1.38
N VAL A 47 17.59 -6.38 -1.69
CA VAL A 47 16.62 -6.00 -2.71
C VAL A 47 15.58 -5.07 -2.13
N VAL A 48 15.61 -3.80 -2.54
CA VAL A 48 14.68 -2.76 -2.11
C VAL A 48 13.58 -2.58 -3.14
N ALA A 49 12.33 -2.72 -2.73
CA ALA A 49 11.17 -2.47 -3.57
C ALA A 49 10.27 -1.35 -3.01
N SER A 50 9.30 -0.94 -3.80
CA SER A 50 8.21 -0.08 -3.35
C SER A 50 6.93 -0.31 -4.15
N LYS A 51 5.83 0.24 -3.65
CA LYS A 51 4.59 0.35 -4.40
C LYS A 51 4.74 1.36 -5.54
N ILE A 52 3.80 1.31 -6.49
CA ILE A 52 3.82 2.13 -7.71
C ILE A 52 3.37 3.58 -7.47
N ASP A 53 2.69 3.86 -6.35
CA ASP A 53 2.18 5.19 -6.03
C ASP A 53 3.29 6.18 -5.66
N THR A 54 2.95 7.47 -5.62
CA THR A 54 3.88 8.58 -5.34
C THR A 54 4.60 8.43 -4.02
N GLU A 55 3.88 8.14 -2.94
CA GLU A 55 4.48 7.99 -1.60
C GLU A 55 5.30 6.71 -1.50
N GLY A 56 4.85 5.62 -2.14
CA GLY A 56 5.62 4.39 -2.28
C GLY A 56 6.95 4.61 -2.98
N ALA A 57 6.95 5.38 -4.07
CA ALA A 57 8.18 5.78 -4.78
C ALA A 57 9.09 6.64 -3.91
N LEU A 58 8.55 7.64 -3.19
CA LEU A 58 9.31 8.50 -2.28
C LEU A 58 9.99 7.69 -1.17
N LEU A 59 9.20 6.92 -0.41
CA LEU A 59 9.70 6.13 0.72
C LEU A 59 10.68 5.04 0.28
N GLY A 60 10.41 4.39 -0.86
CA GLY A 60 11.32 3.42 -1.45
C GLY A 60 12.66 4.02 -1.83
N ASN A 61 12.67 5.21 -2.45
CA ASN A 61 13.91 5.93 -2.77
C ASN A 61 14.66 6.38 -1.52
N MET A 62 13.97 6.78 -0.44
CA MET A 62 14.60 7.09 0.84
C MET A 62 15.33 5.88 1.42
N ILE A 63 14.68 4.70 1.44
CA ILE A 63 15.28 3.45 1.89
C ILE A 63 16.50 3.13 1.03
N LEU A 64 16.35 3.11 -0.30
CA LEU A 64 17.41 2.80 -1.25
C LEU A 64 18.62 3.69 -1.05
N ALA A 65 18.44 5.02 -1.09
CA ALA A 65 19.51 6.00 -0.99
C ALA A 65 20.23 5.93 0.36
N LEU A 66 19.48 5.72 1.46
CA LEU A 66 20.07 5.64 2.80
C LEU A 66 20.91 4.38 2.96
N LEU A 67 20.46 3.21 2.49
CA LEU A 67 21.21 1.97 2.55
C LEU A 67 22.48 2.03 1.69
N GLN A 68 22.40 2.62 0.48
CA GLN A 68 23.59 2.91 -0.35
C GLN A 68 24.58 3.84 0.36
N GLY A 69 24.07 4.90 1.00
CA GLY A 69 24.89 5.82 1.80
C GLY A 69 25.60 5.14 2.98
N ARG A 70 25.06 4.02 3.47
CA ARG A 70 25.67 3.14 4.49
C ARG A 70 26.57 2.06 3.90
N ARG A 71 26.83 2.10 2.58
CA ARG A 71 27.69 1.16 1.83
C ARG A 71 27.15 -0.28 1.78
N LEU A 72 25.84 -0.45 1.97
CA LEU A 72 25.20 -1.72 1.67
C LEU A 72 25.06 -1.86 0.15
N GLU A 73 25.33 -3.05 -0.35
CA GLU A 73 25.01 -3.39 -1.73
C GLU A 73 23.49 -3.57 -1.85
N VAL A 74 22.86 -2.83 -2.77
CA VAL A 74 21.41 -2.83 -2.92
C VAL A 74 20.98 -3.00 -4.37
N GLU A 75 19.95 -3.84 -4.59
CA GLU A 75 19.27 -4.00 -5.87
C GLU A 75 18.00 -3.16 -5.86
N ASN A 76 17.77 -2.37 -6.92
CA ASN A 76 16.62 -1.50 -7.04
C ASN A 76 15.46 -2.21 -7.78
N LYS A 77 14.34 -2.40 -7.07
CA LYS A 77 13.03 -2.86 -7.61
C LYS A 77 11.90 -1.91 -7.21
N LEU A 78 12.17 -0.61 -7.17
CA LEU A 78 11.17 0.39 -6.84
C LEU A 78 10.01 0.39 -7.86
N GLN A 79 8.85 0.83 -7.40
CA GLN A 79 7.61 0.89 -8.20
C GLN A 79 7.23 -0.45 -8.84
N LEU A 80 7.45 -1.55 -8.12
CA LEU A 80 7.23 -2.92 -8.58
C LEU A 80 5.75 -3.20 -8.93
N GLY A 81 4.82 -2.55 -8.25
CA GLY A 81 3.40 -2.73 -8.48
C GLY A 81 2.53 -2.33 -7.28
N PRO A 82 1.23 -2.67 -7.30
CA PRO A 82 0.32 -2.46 -6.18
C PRO A 82 0.64 -3.38 -4.99
N THR A 83 -0.05 -3.14 -3.87
CA THR A 83 0.16 -3.81 -2.57
C THR A 83 0.27 -5.34 -2.68
N ASN A 84 -0.64 -5.99 -3.41
CA ASN A 84 -0.65 -7.45 -3.56
C ASN A 84 0.60 -7.99 -4.28
N ILE A 85 1.12 -7.27 -5.26
CA ILE A 85 2.32 -7.67 -6.02
C ILE A 85 3.57 -7.55 -5.14
N VAL A 86 3.76 -6.40 -4.47
CA VAL A 86 4.94 -6.20 -3.61
C VAL A 86 4.89 -7.16 -2.41
N ARG A 87 3.70 -7.37 -1.84
CA ARG A 87 3.50 -8.35 -0.75
C ARG A 87 3.85 -9.77 -1.18
N ALA A 88 3.41 -10.21 -2.35
CA ALA A 88 3.76 -11.52 -2.87
C ALA A 88 5.27 -11.67 -3.11
N ALA A 89 5.93 -10.63 -3.62
CA ALA A 89 7.36 -10.63 -3.89
C ALA A 89 8.21 -10.76 -2.62
N ILE A 90 7.88 -10.06 -1.52
CA ILE A 90 8.61 -10.21 -0.26
C ILE A 90 8.37 -11.58 0.39
N LEU A 91 7.15 -12.10 0.33
CA LEU A 91 6.82 -13.45 0.82
C LEU A 91 7.55 -14.55 0.05
N ALA A 92 7.77 -14.34 -1.26
CA ALA A 92 8.55 -15.23 -2.12
C ALA A 92 10.07 -15.00 -2.03
N ALA A 93 10.54 -14.15 -1.12
CA ALA A 93 11.93 -13.74 -0.99
C ALA A 93 12.56 -13.14 -2.28
N GLN A 94 11.75 -12.56 -3.16
CA GLN A 94 12.19 -11.82 -4.34
C GLN A 94 12.51 -10.36 -4.05
N VAL A 95 12.06 -9.89 -2.89
CA VAL A 95 12.29 -8.57 -2.30
C VAL A 95 12.68 -8.77 -0.85
N ASP A 96 13.55 -7.93 -0.32
CA ASP A 96 14.06 -8.02 1.05
C ASP A 96 13.49 -6.95 1.97
N ILE A 97 13.19 -5.77 1.41
CA ILE A 97 12.62 -4.63 2.15
C ILE A 97 11.74 -3.78 1.24
N TYR A 98 10.64 -3.29 1.79
CA TYR A 98 9.78 -2.28 1.16
C TYR A 98 9.02 -1.46 2.21
N PRO A 99 8.57 -0.22 1.90
CA PRO A 99 7.65 0.53 2.75
C PRO A 99 6.23 -0.02 2.61
N GLU A 100 5.58 -0.28 3.75
CA GLU A 100 4.21 -0.77 3.85
C GLU A 100 3.44 0.03 4.90
N TYR A 101 2.12 -0.11 4.94
CA TYR A 101 1.22 0.63 5.84
C TYR A 101 0.55 -0.33 6.83
N THR A 102 0.56 0.04 8.11
CA THR A 102 0.08 -0.83 9.21
C THR A 102 -1.32 -1.36 8.98
N GLY A 103 -2.23 -0.54 8.46
CA GLY A 103 -3.62 -0.90 8.20
C GLY A 103 -3.82 -2.02 7.18
N ASN A 104 -2.85 -2.23 6.26
CA ASN A 104 -2.90 -3.35 5.32
C ASN A 104 -2.82 -4.72 6.01
N GLY A 105 -2.39 -4.76 7.28
CA GLY A 105 -2.48 -5.96 8.11
C GLY A 105 -3.91 -6.49 8.25
N ALA A 106 -4.91 -5.62 8.26
CA ALA A 106 -6.31 -6.01 8.26
C ALA A 106 -6.63 -6.94 7.08
N LEU A 107 -6.24 -6.50 5.88
CA LEU A 107 -6.42 -7.25 4.63
C LEU A 107 -5.55 -8.52 4.58
N PHE A 108 -4.27 -8.42 4.95
CA PHE A 108 -3.31 -9.54 4.86
C PHE A 108 -3.71 -10.74 5.72
N PHE A 109 -4.41 -10.49 6.82
CA PHE A 109 -4.78 -11.51 7.80
C PHE A 109 -6.29 -11.74 7.91
N HIS A 110 -7.10 -11.13 7.01
CA HIS A 110 -8.57 -11.21 7.01
C HIS A 110 -9.18 -10.85 8.38
N ARG A 111 -8.72 -9.74 8.95
CA ARG A 111 -9.14 -9.23 10.26
C ARG A 111 -9.63 -7.78 10.20
N GLU A 112 -10.36 -7.41 9.15
CA GLU A 112 -10.80 -6.05 8.87
C GLU A 112 -11.70 -5.48 9.98
N GLN A 113 -12.38 -6.35 10.73
CA GLN A 113 -13.28 -5.95 11.82
C GLN A 113 -12.57 -5.77 13.17
N ASP A 114 -11.27 -6.04 13.26
CA ASP A 114 -10.53 -5.91 14.52
C ASP A 114 -10.35 -4.42 14.87
N PRO A 115 -10.88 -3.96 16.04
CA PRO A 115 -10.80 -2.56 16.42
C PRO A 115 -9.36 -2.05 16.69
N ALA A 116 -8.40 -2.96 16.80
CA ALA A 116 -6.99 -2.59 16.95
C ALA A 116 -6.50 -1.73 15.79
N TRP A 117 -6.99 -1.96 14.56
CA TRP A 117 -6.58 -1.21 13.38
C TRP A 117 -6.95 0.28 13.43
N LYS A 118 -7.91 0.67 14.24
CA LYS A 118 -8.31 2.07 14.44
C LYS A 118 -7.48 2.82 15.49
N ASN A 119 -6.46 2.18 16.03
CA ASN A 119 -5.55 2.77 17.00
C ASN A 119 -4.10 2.54 16.54
N TRP A 120 -3.31 3.59 16.55
CA TRP A 120 -1.96 3.60 16.00
C TRP A 120 -1.04 2.55 16.66
N GLU A 121 -0.96 2.54 17.99
CA GLU A 121 -0.07 1.64 18.73
C GLU A 121 -0.55 0.20 18.65
N ARG A 122 -1.86 -0.04 18.81
CA ARG A 122 -2.44 -1.40 18.79
C ARG A 122 -2.40 -1.99 17.39
N GLY A 123 -2.67 -1.20 16.35
CA GLY A 123 -2.60 -1.64 14.95
C GLY A 123 -1.17 -2.02 14.56
N TYR A 124 -0.19 -1.20 14.94
CA TYR A 124 1.22 -1.50 14.71
C TYR A 124 1.65 -2.79 15.44
N ALA A 125 1.39 -2.89 16.76
CA ALA A 125 1.75 -4.07 17.53
C ALA A 125 1.11 -5.35 16.97
N LEU A 126 -0.15 -5.27 16.49
CA LEU A 126 -0.85 -6.41 15.92
C LEU A 126 -0.23 -6.86 14.58
N VAL A 127 0.03 -5.93 13.65
CA VAL A 127 0.62 -6.29 12.35
C VAL A 127 2.05 -6.80 12.51
N GLU A 128 2.83 -6.20 13.38
CA GLU A 128 4.20 -6.62 13.69
C GLU A 128 4.21 -8.07 14.19
N ALA A 129 3.40 -8.38 15.21
CA ALA A 129 3.31 -9.72 15.79
C ALA A 129 2.86 -10.77 14.75
N LEU A 130 1.79 -10.48 13.99
CA LEU A 130 1.27 -11.39 12.98
C LEU A 130 2.26 -11.63 11.82
N CYS A 131 2.92 -10.58 11.35
CA CYS A 131 3.90 -10.70 10.27
C CYS A 131 5.16 -11.42 10.72
N ARG A 132 5.63 -11.20 11.93
CA ARG A 132 6.79 -11.91 12.50
C ARG A 132 6.48 -13.39 12.66
N GLU A 133 5.36 -13.73 13.29
CA GLU A 133 4.97 -15.12 13.56
C GLU A 133 4.70 -15.91 12.28
N LYS A 134 3.92 -15.36 11.35
CA LYS A 134 3.40 -16.10 10.19
C LYS A 134 4.25 -15.98 8.94
N ASN A 135 5.02 -14.91 8.82
CA ASN A 135 5.72 -14.57 7.57
C ASN A 135 7.22 -14.35 7.73
N HIS A 136 7.77 -14.36 8.96
CA HIS A 136 9.16 -14.01 9.24
C HIS A 136 9.55 -12.63 8.68
N LEU A 137 8.63 -11.68 8.79
CA LEU A 137 8.80 -10.27 8.42
C LEU A 137 8.83 -9.40 9.68
N VAL A 138 9.77 -8.48 9.72
CA VAL A 138 9.94 -7.51 10.80
C VAL A 138 9.45 -6.16 10.32
N TRP A 139 8.54 -5.57 11.06
CA TRP A 139 8.13 -4.19 10.90
C TRP A 139 9.07 -3.30 11.72
N LEU A 140 9.76 -2.38 11.06
CA LEU A 140 10.53 -1.36 11.75
C LEU A 140 9.62 -0.23 12.25
N ARG A 141 10.21 0.78 12.90
CA ARG A 141 9.46 1.89 13.47
C ARG A 141 8.60 2.60 12.41
N PRO A 142 7.29 2.76 12.63
CA PRO A 142 6.44 3.50 11.71
C PRO A 142 6.64 5.00 11.83
N ALA A 143 6.42 5.71 10.73
CA ALA A 143 6.36 7.15 10.67
C ALA A 143 5.15 7.69 11.45
N PRO A 144 5.26 8.83 12.14
CA PRO A 144 4.13 9.46 12.84
C PRO A 144 3.19 10.19 11.85
N ALA A 145 2.68 9.43 10.88
CA ALA A 145 1.78 9.88 9.83
C ALA A 145 0.70 8.83 9.57
N ASN A 146 -0.40 9.23 8.96
CA ASN A 146 -1.51 8.35 8.67
C ASN A 146 -2.01 8.60 7.24
N ASN A 147 -1.74 7.66 6.34
CA ASN A 147 -2.20 7.68 4.95
C ASN A 147 -3.57 6.99 4.82
N THR A 148 -4.53 7.41 5.66
CA THR A 148 -5.90 6.89 5.62
C THR A 148 -6.79 7.76 4.73
N TRP A 149 -7.98 7.27 4.40
CA TRP A 149 -9.00 8.12 3.80
C TRP A 149 -9.41 9.24 4.73
N VAL A 150 -9.52 10.43 4.18
CA VAL A 150 -10.00 11.62 4.87
C VAL A 150 -11.05 12.35 4.02
N ILE A 151 -11.92 13.12 4.67
CA ILE A 151 -12.70 14.15 4.01
C ILE A 151 -11.93 15.46 4.17
N ALA A 152 -11.61 16.09 3.05
CA ALA A 152 -11.01 17.42 3.02
C ALA A 152 -12.07 18.44 2.58
N VAL A 153 -11.98 19.65 3.11
CA VAL A 153 -12.84 20.78 2.72
C VAL A 153 -11.99 21.93 2.25
N ARG A 154 -12.59 22.84 1.49
CA ARG A 154 -11.92 24.08 1.09
C ARG A 154 -11.51 24.86 2.34
N ARG A 155 -10.33 25.47 2.29
CA ARG A 155 -9.77 26.27 3.39
C ARG A 155 -10.68 27.44 3.78
N ASP A 156 -11.22 28.16 2.79
CA ASP A 156 -12.14 29.30 3.03
C ASP A 156 -13.43 28.86 3.71
N LEU A 157 -13.95 27.65 3.39
CA LEU A 157 -15.09 27.05 4.07
C LEU A 157 -14.73 26.67 5.51
N ALA A 158 -13.56 26.00 5.68
CA ALA A 158 -13.06 25.59 6.98
C ALA A 158 -12.90 26.78 7.94
N GLU A 159 -12.25 27.85 7.46
CA GLU A 159 -12.01 29.07 8.26
C GLU A 159 -13.31 29.82 8.58
N ARG A 160 -14.24 29.91 7.63
CA ARG A 160 -15.52 30.61 7.81
C ARG A 160 -16.44 29.94 8.84
N HIS A 161 -16.39 28.61 8.91
CA HIS A 161 -17.30 27.80 9.73
C HIS A 161 -16.61 27.04 10.88
N GLY A 162 -15.29 27.22 11.04
CA GLY A 162 -14.53 26.57 12.09
C GLY A 162 -14.42 25.03 11.91
N LEU A 163 -14.34 24.55 10.65
CA LEU A 163 -14.28 23.13 10.37
C LEU A 163 -12.84 22.62 10.48
N ALA A 164 -12.52 21.90 11.57
CA ALA A 164 -11.21 21.31 11.80
C ALA A 164 -11.26 19.80 12.02
N SER A 165 -12.43 19.26 12.34
CA SER A 165 -12.65 17.84 12.63
C SER A 165 -13.92 17.31 11.96
N MET A 166 -14.09 16.00 11.95
CA MET A 166 -15.32 15.36 11.48
C MET A 166 -16.51 15.64 12.40
N ASP A 167 -16.29 15.97 13.67
CA ASP A 167 -17.35 16.46 14.56
C ASP A 167 -17.86 17.83 14.12
N ASP A 168 -16.99 18.76 13.77
CA ASP A 168 -17.36 20.08 13.26
C ASP A 168 -18.11 19.94 11.93
N PHE A 169 -17.63 19.05 11.05
CA PHE A 169 -18.27 18.75 9.77
C PHE A 169 -19.68 18.19 9.96
N SER A 170 -19.84 17.20 10.82
CA SER A 170 -21.14 16.59 11.14
C SER A 170 -22.12 17.64 11.65
N LYS A 171 -21.70 18.49 12.59
CA LYS A 171 -22.50 19.58 13.12
C LYS A 171 -22.92 20.57 12.01
N TYR A 172 -21.96 20.97 11.16
CA TYR A 172 -22.23 21.87 10.04
C TYR A 172 -23.26 21.29 9.06
N VAL A 173 -23.18 20.00 8.72
CA VAL A 173 -24.16 19.30 7.88
C VAL A 173 -25.52 19.26 8.54
N ALA A 174 -25.60 18.94 9.85
CA ALA A 174 -26.86 18.86 10.60
C ALA A 174 -27.57 20.23 10.72
N GLU A 175 -26.82 21.33 10.75
CA GLU A 175 -27.33 22.70 10.77
C GLU A 175 -27.75 23.22 9.37
N GLY A 176 -27.73 22.36 8.35
CA GLY A 176 -28.13 22.71 6.97
C GLY A 176 -26.98 23.36 6.16
N GLY A 177 -25.75 23.21 6.61
CA GLY A 177 -24.58 23.67 5.89
C GLY A 177 -24.46 23.04 4.51
N ARG A 178 -24.14 23.84 3.51
CA ARG A 178 -24.02 23.36 2.12
C ARG A 178 -22.69 22.63 1.93
N ILE A 179 -22.76 21.30 1.81
CA ILE A 179 -21.67 20.42 1.44
C ILE A 179 -22.00 19.71 0.14
N LYS A 180 -21.02 19.66 -0.78
CA LYS A 180 -21.00 18.75 -1.90
C LYS A 180 -19.61 18.11 -1.99
N LEU A 181 -19.57 16.77 -1.80
CA LEU A 181 -18.37 15.97 -1.72
C LEU A 181 -18.06 15.33 -3.07
N ALA A 182 -16.87 15.58 -3.61
CA ALA A 182 -16.32 14.78 -4.70
C ALA A 182 -15.61 13.54 -4.15
N ALA A 183 -15.99 12.37 -4.61
CA ALA A 183 -15.45 11.10 -4.14
C ALA A 183 -15.44 10.03 -5.23
N SER A 184 -14.64 8.97 -5.06
CA SER A 184 -14.73 7.78 -5.90
C SER A 184 -15.95 6.95 -5.56
N ALA A 185 -16.42 6.12 -6.50
CA ALA A 185 -17.49 5.16 -6.25
C ALA A 185 -17.13 4.21 -5.09
N GLU A 186 -15.87 3.75 -5.03
CA GLU A 186 -15.38 2.92 -3.93
C GLU A 186 -15.52 3.61 -2.57
N PHE A 187 -15.17 4.89 -2.47
CA PHE A 187 -15.29 5.65 -1.22
C PHE A 187 -16.75 5.82 -0.81
N VAL A 188 -17.65 6.06 -1.75
CA VAL A 188 -19.08 6.24 -1.49
C VAL A 188 -19.75 4.93 -1.06
N GLU A 189 -19.39 3.80 -1.68
CA GLU A 189 -20.10 2.53 -1.54
C GLU A 189 -19.47 1.59 -0.48
N SER A 190 -18.16 1.71 -0.23
CA SER A 190 -17.47 0.82 0.72
C SER A 190 -17.95 1.06 2.16
N PRO A 191 -18.41 0.02 2.88
CA PRO A 191 -18.84 0.14 4.27
C PRO A 191 -17.74 0.71 5.21
N SER A 192 -16.48 0.61 4.85
CA SER A 192 -15.32 1.09 5.63
C SER A 192 -14.89 2.52 5.29
N ALA A 193 -15.54 3.20 4.33
CA ALA A 193 -15.19 4.54 3.88
C ALA A 193 -16.25 5.59 4.27
N LEU A 194 -16.95 6.24 3.33
CA LEU A 194 -17.98 7.24 3.66
C LEU A 194 -19.06 6.71 4.63
N PRO A 195 -19.63 5.50 4.44
CA PRO A 195 -20.58 4.95 5.40
C PRO A 195 -20.05 4.82 6.82
N ALA A 196 -18.73 4.53 6.99
CA ALA A 196 -18.11 4.49 8.31
C ALA A 196 -18.01 5.88 8.95
N PHE A 197 -17.68 6.92 8.17
CA PHE A 197 -17.72 8.30 8.66
C PHE A 197 -19.15 8.71 9.05
N GLU A 198 -20.13 8.42 8.21
CA GLU A 198 -21.53 8.73 8.46
C GLU A 198 -22.05 8.08 9.74
N ALA A 199 -21.76 6.78 9.92
CA ALA A 199 -22.16 6.03 11.11
C ALA A 199 -21.45 6.51 12.39
N THR A 200 -20.16 6.84 12.30
CA THR A 200 -19.36 7.24 13.46
C THR A 200 -19.72 8.65 13.94
N TYR A 201 -19.97 9.56 13.01
CA TYR A 201 -20.21 10.97 13.31
C TYR A 201 -21.67 11.40 13.26
N GLY A 202 -22.58 10.51 12.83
CA GLY A 202 -24.02 10.74 12.88
C GLY A 202 -24.53 11.75 11.86
N PHE A 203 -23.91 11.83 10.68
CA PHE A 203 -24.42 12.60 9.54
C PHE A 203 -24.76 11.69 8.36
N ARG A 204 -25.43 12.23 7.36
CA ARG A 204 -25.66 11.57 6.08
C ARG A 204 -25.65 12.58 4.94
N LEU A 205 -24.99 12.22 3.85
CA LEU A 205 -25.02 12.98 2.61
C LEU A 205 -26.06 12.36 1.65
N SER A 206 -26.86 13.18 1.01
CA SER A 206 -27.76 12.76 -0.07
C SER A 206 -26.98 12.60 -1.39
N ASP A 207 -27.57 11.89 -2.36
CA ASP A 207 -27.00 11.73 -3.69
C ASP A 207 -26.72 13.08 -4.39
N GLU A 208 -27.50 14.12 -4.11
CA GLU A 208 -27.32 15.47 -4.64
C GLU A 208 -26.08 16.17 -4.04
N GLN A 209 -25.67 15.74 -2.84
CA GLN A 209 -24.49 16.22 -2.15
C GLN A 209 -23.20 15.43 -2.52
N LEU A 210 -23.31 14.48 -3.44
CA LEU A 210 -22.21 13.68 -3.93
C LEU A 210 -21.91 14.00 -5.40
N LEU A 211 -20.64 14.12 -5.73
CA LEU A 211 -20.10 14.04 -7.09
C LEU A 211 -19.23 12.79 -7.17
N THR A 212 -19.82 11.69 -7.64
CA THR A 212 -19.09 10.41 -7.77
C THR A 212 -18.29 10.40 -9.06
N LEU A 213 -16.97 10.22 -8.93
CA LEU A 213 -16.03 10.13 -10.03
C LEU A 213 -15.61 8.69 -10.27
N SER A 214 -15.38 8.32 -11.52
CA SER A 214 -14.84 7.02 -11.88
C SER A 214 -13.35 6.94 -11.50
N GLY A 215 -12.96 5.87 -10.78
CA GLY A 215 -11.59 5.63 -10.33
C GLY A 215 -11.27 6.24 -8.96
N GLY A 216 -10.21 5.71 -8.33
CA GLY A 216 -9.77 6.08 -6.96
C GLY A 216 -8.74 7.22 -6.92
N ASN A 217 -8.56 7.98 -8.00
CA ASN A 217 -7.54 9.02 -8.07
C ASN A 217 -7.98 10.29 -7.33
N THR A 218 -7.35 10.57 -6.20
CA THR A 218 -7.63 11.73 -5.37
C THR A 218 -7.28 13.06 -6.04
N ALA A 219 -6.40 13.11 -7.02
CA ALA A 219 -6.12 14.33 -7.77
C ALA A 219 -7.37 14.91 -8.45
N ALA A 220 -8.27 14.05 -8.94
CA ALA A 220 -9.52 14.48 -9.56
C ALA A 220 -10.52 15.02 -8.52
N THR A 221 -10.66 14.37 -7.37
CA THR A 221 -11.56 14.80 -6.30
C THR A 221 -11.09 16.10 -5.67
N LEU A 222 -9.79 16.22 -5.40
CA LEU A 222 -9.18 17.43 -4.85
C LEU A 222 -9.33 18.63 -5.79
N ARG A 223 -9.08 18.42 -7.09
CA ARG A 223 -9.27 19.48 -8.10
C ARG A 223 -10.73 19.90 -8.20
N ALA A 224 -11.67 18.96 -8.18
CA ALA A 224 -13.09 19.27 -8.22
C ALA A 224 -13.52 20.18 -7.06
N ALA A 225 -12.98 19.94 -5.85
CA ALA A 225 -13.26 20.79 -4.69
C ALA A 225 -12.54 22.16 -4.78
N ALA A 226 -11.27 22.17 -5.20
CA ALA A 226 -10.49 23.40 -5.34
C ALA A 226 -11.11 24.39 -6.35
N GLU A 227 -11.57 23.87 -7.48
CA GLU A 227 -12.19 24.63 -8.57
C GLU A 227 -13.73 24.82 -8.43
N GLU A 228 -14.32 24.34 -7.34
CA GLU A 228 -15.78 24.37 -7.09
C GLU A 228 -16.62 23.78 -8.24
N MET A 229 -16.10 22.76 -8.90
CA MET A 229 -16.77 22.12 -10.04
C MET A 229 -18.16 21.61 -9.63
N SER A 230 -19.19 22.09 -10.33
CA SER A 230 -20.59 21.74 -10.01
C SER A 230 -21.01 22.01 -8.55
N GLY A 231 -20.37 22.99 -7.89
CA GLY A 231 -20.63 23.35 -6.50
C GLY A 231 -19.96 22.46 -5.45
N VAL A 232 -19.00 21.61 -5.86
CA VAL A 232 -18.20 20.79 -4.95
C VAL A 232 -17.34 21.69 -4.06
N ASN A 233 -17.32 21.43 -2.77
CA ASN A 233 -16.53 22.16 -1.77
C ASN A 233 -15.86 21.25 -0.73
N ALA A 234 -16.03 19.94 -0.90
CA ALA A 234 -15.37 18.89 -0.13
C ALA A 234 -14.85 17.79 -1.07
N ALA A 235 -13.81 17.08 -0.65
CA ALA A 235 -13.20 16.02 -1.44
C ALA A 235 -12.81 14.83 -0.57
N MET A 236 -12.96 13.63 -1.12
CA MET A 236 -12.23 12.45 -0.65
C MET A 236 -10.73 12.64 -0.95
N ALA A 237 -9.89 12.37 0.01
CA ALA A 237 -8.44 12.43 -0.09
C ALA A 237 -7.78 11.35 0.77
N TYR A 238 -6.47 11.18 0.62
CA TYR A 238 -5.64 10.51 1.61
C TYR A 238 -4.97 11.53 2.53
N GLY A 239 -4.72 11.14 3.79
CA GLY A 239 -4.16 12.05 4.79
C GLY A 239 -2.81 12.64 4.38
N THR A 240 -1.99 11.89 3.66
CA THR A 240 -0.65 12.31 3.19
C THR A 240 -0.64 12.92 1.79
N ASP A 241 -1.81 13.17 1.17
CA ASP A 241 -1.89 13.78 -0.17
C ASP A 241 -1.22 15.16 -0.22
N GLY A 242 -0.20 15.27 -1.05
CA GLY A 242 0.57 16.52 -1.19
C GLY A 242 -0.22 17.68 -1.81
N ALA A 243 -1.22 17.36 -2.63
CA ALA A 243 -2.04 18.38 -3.29
C ALA A 243 -3.00 19.13 -2.34
N LEU A 244 -3.27 18.61 -1.12
CA LEU A 244 -4.19 19.24 -0.17
C LEU A 244 -3.84 20.71 0.09
N ALA A 245 -2.63 20.99 0.56
CA ALA A 245 -2.19 22.34 0.89
C ALA A 245 -2.07 23.23 -0.35
N ALA A 246 -1.53 22.69 -1.44
CA ALA A 246 -1.31 23.40 -2.71
C ALA A 246 -2.63 23.84 -3.35
N LEU A 247 -3.69 23.04 -3.21
CA LEU A 247 -5.03 23.34 -3.73
C LEU A 247 -5.92 24.09 -2.71
N GLY A 248 -5.38 24.52 -1.58
CA GLY A 248 -6.15 25.25 -0.57
C GLY A 248 -7.22 24.40 0.12
N LEU A 249 -6.95 23.11 0.31
CA LEU A 249 -7.83 22.19 1.03
C LEU A 249 -7.26 21.86 2.41
N VAL A 250 -8.15 21.53 3.33
CA VAL A 250 -7.84 21.12 4.71
C VAL A 250 -8.46 19.75 4.98
N ALA A 251 -7.64 18.77 5.32
CA ALA A 251 -8.11 17.47 5.77
C ALA A 251 -8.72 17.59 7.18
N LEU A 252 -9.92 17.06 7.37
CA LEU A 252 -10.58 17.04 8.67
C LEU A 252 -10.06 15.90 9.52
N ARG A 253 -9.85 16.16 10.82
CA ARG A 253 -9.41 15.12 11.75
C ARG A 253 -10.52 14.13 12.05
N ASP A 254 -10.18 12.86 12.04
CA ASP A 254 -11.03 11.73 12.44
C ASP A 254 -10.77 11.38 13.92
N ASP A 255 -11.25 12.22 14.83
CA ASP A 255 -10.96 12.11 16.29
C ASP A 255 -11.68 10.91 16.95
N ARG A 256 -12.72 10.34 16.30
CA ARG A 256 -13.46 9.15 16.80
C ARG A 256 -13.01 7.84 16.17
N GLY A 257 -12.08 7.86 15.21
CA GLY A 257 -11.54 6.66 14.56
C GLY A 257 -12.56 5.94 13.67
N ALA A 258 -13.23 6.65 12.77
CA ALA A 258 -14.04 6.02 11.72
C ALA A 258 -13.17 5.15 10.83
N GLN A 259 -11.95 5.59 10.55
CA GLN A 259 -11.03 4.94 9.62
C GLN A 259 -9.97 4.08 10.32
N ILE A 260 -9.45 3.09 9.57
CA ILE A 260 -8.25 2.33 9.92
C ILE A 260 -7.02 3.24 9.82
N VAL A 261 -6.04 3.06 10.71
CA VAL A 261 -4.77 3.78 10.67
C VAL A 261 -3.80 3.10 9.71
N TYR A 262 -3.26 3.87 8.77
CA TYR A 262 -2.27 3.44 7.78
C TYR A 262 -0.94 4.19 8.01
N ALA A 263 -0.22 3.85 9.09
CA ALA A 263 1.10 4.41 9.35
C ALA A 263 2.15 3.74 8.46
N PRO A 264 2.93 4.50 7.65
CA PRO A 264 3.96 3.92 6.80
C PRO A 264 5.17 3.45 7.63
N ALA A 265 5.67 2.25 7.33
CA ALA A 265 6.82 1.65 8.00
C ALA A 265 7.65 0.78 7.04
N PRO A 266 8.97 0.67 7.23
CA PRO A 266 9.76 -0.32 6.50
C PRO A 266 9.41 -1.73 7.00
N VAL A 267 9.24 -2.66 6.06
CA VAL A 267 9.05 -4.08 6.33
C VAL A 267 10.21 -4.85 5.75
N VAL A 268 10.91 -5.61 6.59
CA VAL A 268 12.15 -6.30 6.25
C VAL A 268 12.01 -7.80 6.52
N ARG A 269 12.58 -8.63 5.66
CA ARG A 269 12.70 -10.07 5.95
C ARG A 269 13.59 -10.28 7.17
N GLU A 270 13.14 -11.11 8.11
CA GLU A 270 13.86 -11.36 9.36
C GLU A 270 15.29 -11.88 9.14
N ALA A 271 15.50 -12.73 8.12
CA ALA A 271 16.80 -13.25 7.77
C ALA A 271 17.77 -12.12 7.36
N VAL A 272 17.31 -11.18 6.53
CA VAL A 272 18.08 -10.04 6.06
C VAL A 272 18.42 -9.08 7.21
N LEU A 273 17.45 -8.83 8.11
CA LEU A 273 17.72 -7.96 9.26
C LEU A 273 18.70 -8.59 10.28
N LYS A 274 18.75 -9.93 10.36
CA LYS A 274 19.75 -10.64 11.17
C LYS A 274 21.15 -10.55 10.57
N GLU A 275 21.25 -10.59 9.25
CA GLU A 275 22.52 -10.44 8.50
C GLU A 275 22.99 -8.99 8.48
N HIS A 276 22.07 -8.03 8.39
CA HIS A 276 22.29 -6.59 8.27
C HIS A 276 21.53 -5.81 9.36
N PRO A 277 21.94 -5.92 10.64
CA PRO A 277 21.25 -5.24 11.75
C PRO A 277 21.32 -3.70 11.66
N GLU A 278 22.28 -3.17 10.90
CA GLU A 278 22.44 -1.75 10.62
C GLU A 278 21.24 -1.15 9.84
N ILE A 279 20.44 -1.96 9.14
CA ILE A 279 19.24 -1.51 8.43
C ILE A 279 18.26 -0.87 9.40
N GLY A 280 17.95 -1.52 10.52
CA GLY A 280 17.04 -0.97 11.54
C GLY A 280 17.62 0.32 12.16
N ALA A 281 18.88 0.32 12.51
CA ALA A 281 19.56 1.49 13.07
C ALA A 281 19.60 2.69 12.12
N ALA A 282 19.59 2.47 10.80
CA ALA A 282 19.55 3.53 9.81
C ALA A 282 18.13 4.05 9.55
N LEU A 283 17.13 3.16 9.46
CA LEU A 283 15.78 3.51 9.02
C LEU A 283 14.87 4.02 10.14
N ASP A 284 14.99 3.51 11.38
CA ASP A 284 14.15 3.95 12.50
C ASP A 284 14.26 5.47 12.78
N PRO A 285 15.47 6.08 12.81
CA PRO A 285 15.58 7.53 12.97
C PRO A 285 14.98 8.30 11.79
N LEU A 286 15.14 7.82 10.56
CA LEU A 286 14.58 8.45 9.36
C LEU A 286 13.04 8.47 9.44
N PHE A 287 12.41 7.31 9.63
CA PHE A 287 10.96 7.20 9.65
C PHE A 287 10.33 8.01 10.80
N ALA A 288 11.04 8.16 11.92
CA ALA A 288 10.59 9.03 13.02
C ALA A 288 10.48 10.52 12.63
N THR A 289 11.14 10.98 11.56
CA THR A 289 11.05 12.37 11.08
C THR A 289 9.94 12.61 10.05
N LEU A 290 9.33 11.53 9.53
CA LEU A 290 8.31 11.60 8.49
C LEU A 290 6.92 11.85 9.11
N THR A 291 6.72 13.07 9.63
CA THR A 291 5.41 13.50 10.14
C THR A 291 4.40 13.64 9.00
N LEU A 292 3.12 13.75 9.34
CA LEU A 292 2.05 13.99 8.36
C LEU A 292 2.37 15.19 7.45
N GLU A 293 2.73 16.33 8.05
CA GLU A 293 3.06 17.54 7.29
C GLU A 293 4.33 17.35 6.44
N THR A 294 5.31 16.59 6.96
CA THR A 294 6.53 16.28 6.19
C THR A 294 6.18 15.48 4.94
N LEU A 295 5.39 14.41 5.08
CA LEU A 295 4.98 13.59 3.92
C LEU A 295 4.12 14.38 2.94
N GLN A 296 3.14 15.16 3.42
CA GLN A 296 2.36 16.05 2.55
C GLN A 296 3.25 16.98 1.74
N LYS A 297 4.25 17.61 2.38
CA LYS A 297 5.18 18.52 1.69
C LYS A 297 6.02 17.81 0.64
N LEU A 298 6.57 16.64 0.96
CA LEU A 298 7.41 15.87 0.04
C LEU A 298 6.59 15.28 -1.11
N ASN A 299 5.40 14.77 -0.82
CA ASN A 299 4.47 14.30 -1.86
C ASN A 299 4.02 15.44 -2.78
N ALA A 300 3.88 16.68 -2.27
CA ALA A 300 3.57 17.86 -3.08
C ALA A 300 4.68 18.16 -4.09
N GLN A 301 5.94 18.09 -3.69
CA GLN A 301 7.07 18.31 -4.59
C GLN A 301 7.05 17.35 -5.78
N ILE A 302 6.57 16.12 -5.57
CA ILE A 302 6.46 15.13 -6.64
C ILE A 302 5.17 15.31 -7.43
N ALA A 303 4.01 15.32 -6.77
CA ALA A 303 2.71 15.27 -7.43
C ALA A 303 2.27 16.62 -8.02
N VAL A 304 2.70 17.73 -7.44
CA VAL A 304 2.32 19.10 -7.85
C VAL A 304 3.44 19.79 -8.62
N ASP A 305 4.67 19.75 -8.07
CA ASP A 305 5.81 20.45 -8.67
C ASP A 305 6.51 19.60 -9.74
N GLY A 306 6.12 18.31 -9.90
CA GLY A 306 6.65 17.42 -10.93
C GLY A 306 8.10 16.99 -10.71
N GLN A 307 8.60 17.06 -9.47
CA GLN A 307 9.97 16.64 -9.15
C GLN A 307 10.08 15.11 -9.12
N GLU A 308 11.25 14.59 -9.49
CA GLU A 308 11.53 13.16 -9.42
C GLU A 308 11.60 12.68 -7.96
N ALA A 309 10.91 11.58 -7.64
CA ALA A 309 10.84 11.03 -6.28
C ALA A 309 12.22 10.74 -5.67
N GLY A 310 13.17 10.27 -6.49
CA GLY A 310 14.55 10.03 -6.06
C GLY A 310 15.28 11.31 -5.67
N ALA A 311 15.10 12.40 -6.43
CA ALA A 311 15.70 13.70 -6.13
C ALA A 311 15.14 14.29 -4.83
N VAL A 312 13.81 14.23 -4.66
CA VAL A 312 13.13 14.67 -3.42
C VAL A 312 13.61 13.87 -2.21
N ALA A 313 13.72 12.54 -2.34
CA ALA A 313 14.22 11.67 -1.28
C ALA A 313 15.65 12.03 -0.85
N VAL A 314 16.58 12.16 -1.81
CA VAL A 314 17.99 12.50 -1.54
C VAL A 314 18.09 13.90 -0.90
N SER A 315 17.39 14.89 -1.44
CA SER A 315 17.37 16.25 -0.89
C SER A 315 16.88 16.26 0.57
N TYR A 316 15.81 15.52 0.87
CA TYR A 316 15.32 15.39 2.24
C TYR A 316 16.35 14.72 3.16
N LEU A 317 16.94 13.59 2.74
CA LEU A 317 17.95 12.89 3.52
C LEU A 317 19.16 13.77 3.84
N GLN A 318 19.63 14.57 2.87
CA GLN A 318 20.71 15.54 3.07
C GLN A 318 20.30 16.67 4.02
N SER A 319 19.09 17.22 3.87
CA SER A 319 18.57 18.28 4.74
C SER A 319 18.44 17.86 6.22
N LYS A 320 18.31 16.55 6.46
CA LYS A 320 18.23 15.94 7.79
C LYS A 320 19.54 15.30 8.26
N HIS A 321 20.63 15.47 7.50
CA HIS A 321 21.96 14.92 7.78
C HIS A 321 22.02 13.38 7.87
N PHE A 322 21.11 12.69 7.18
CA PHE A 322 21.16 11.23 7.01
C PHE A 322 22.15 10.82 5.92
N LEU A 323 22.36 11.71 4.93
CA LEU A 323 23.38 11.63 3.89
C LEU A 323 24.29 12.86 3.93
N PRO A 324 25.54 12.75 3.40
CA PRO A 324 26.46 13.87 3.28
C PRO A 324 25.91 15.02 2.42
#